data_f80f934f67ad9f355e9b50311047e6ad
#
_entry.id   f80f934f67ad9f355e9b50311047e6ad
#
_cell.length_a   1.000
_cell.length_b   1.000
_cell.length_c   1.000
_cell.angle_alpha   90.00
_cell.angle_beta   90.00
_cell.angle_gamma   90.00
#
_symmetry.space_group_name_H-M   'P 1'
#
loop_
_entity.id
_entity.type
_entity.pdbx_description
1 polymer ?
#
loop_
_entity_poly.entity_id
_entity_poly.type
_entity_poly.pdbx_seq_one_letter_code
_entity_poly.pdbx_strand_id
1 'polypeptide(L)'
;LVLQPDSFELSEDIGKPTAKLGAMANELYPVFLKGDVKFDDVKAASDKVEYYKGKLTKDLAKSVIEASTNYWKNRQLKEFDLAQDKEIIYLDNKSLEIVKSCVAALNSNKQVQKLLHPEGITKTPISENEQAILLDVEATCPNGKKFILHLKSKLDNYTIDMETNTIVVNDIKTIGKIVSEIDNNIKKFHYSREFAMYLYLLKLCAEKFYHLKNPKIQANYLVVSTIPNFYSKVRPVTYGELREGF
;
A
#
# COMPACT_ATOMS: atom_id res chain seq x y z
N LEU A 1 11.03 0.38 3.80
CA LEU A 1 10.46 1.73 3.62
C LEU A 1 10.74 2.55 4.87
N VAL A 2 11.76 3.36 4.86
CA VAL A 2 11.91 4.43 5.87
C VAL A 2 11.12 5.61 5.33
N LEU A 3 9.84 5.71 5.73
CA LEU A 3 9.07 6.92 5.48
C LEU A 3 9.76 8.03 6.29
N GLN A 4 10.37 8.99 5.59
CA GLN A 4 10.96 10.15 6.25
C GLN A 4 9.80 11.02 6.76
N PRO A 5 9.73 11.32 8.07
CA PRO A 5 8.64 12.12 8.65
C PRO A 5 8.47 13.47 7.98
N ASP A 6 9.55 14.04 7.45
CA ASP A 6 9.58 15.35 6.81
C ASP A 6 9.00 15.36 5.37
N SER A 7 8.66 14.18 4.82
CA SER A 7 8.04 14.06 3.49
C SER A 7 6.50 14.14 3.52
N PHE A 8 5.89 14.30 4.70
CA PHE A 8 4.43 14.41 4.83
C PHE A 8 4.03 15.87 4.97
N GLU A 9 3.27 16.35 4.00
CA GLU A 9 2.54 17.62 4.14
C GLU A 9 1.20 17.38 4.85
N LEU A 10 0.90 18.23 5.85
CA LEU A 10 -0.39 18.21 6.55
C LEU A 10 -1.50 18.67 5.60
N SER A 11 -2.41 17.77 5.25
CA SER A 11 -3.66 18.15 4.61
C SER A 11 -4.71 18.48 5.68
N GLU A 12 -5.62 19.42 5.37
CA GLU A 12 -6.79 19.63 6.22
C GLU A 12 -7.66 18.36 6.29
N ASP A 13 -8.30 18.14 7.45
CA ASP A 13 -9.08 16.93 7.72
C ASP A 13 -10.24 16.77 6.71
N ILE A 14 -10.13 15.74 5.88
CA ILE A 14 -11.16 15.42 4.90
C ILE A 14 -12.13 14.46 5.58
N GLY A 15 -13.22 15.00 6.13
CA GLY A 15 -14.30 14.17 6.66
C GLY A 15 -14.72 13.12 5.63
N LYS A 16 -14.90 11.86 6.05
CA LYS A 16 -15.36 10.78 5.14
C LYS A 16 -16.81 11.05 4.76
N PRO A 17 -17.11 11.58 3.56
CA PRO A 17 -18.49 11.75 3.14
C PRO A 17 -19.15 10.39 2.95
N THR A 18 -20.47 10.31 3.15
CA THR A 18 -21.23 9.13 2.71
C THR A 18 -21.01 8.92 1.22
N ALA A 19 -21.18 7.68 0.72
CA ALA A 19 -20.94 7.37 -0.70
C ALA A 19 -21.67 8.32 -1.67
N LYS A 20 -22.91 8.77 -1.33
CA LYS A 20 -23.67 9.73 -2.14
C LYS A 20 -23.16 11.17 -2.06
N LEU A 21 -22.64 11.58 -0.90
CA LEU A 21 -21.96 12.89 -0.77
C LEU A 21 -20.68 12.91 -1.59
N GLY A 22 -19.92 11.81 -1.59
CA GLY A 22 -18.74 11.63 -2.44
C GLY A 22 -19.09 11.69 -3.93
N ALA A 23 -20.21 11.09 -4.35
CA ALA A 23 -20.71 11.18 -5.72
C ALA A 23 -21.08 12.63 -6.09
N MET A 24 -21.76 13.37 -5.20
CA MET A 24 -22.04 14.81 -5.42
C MET A 24 -20.76 15.64 -5.52
N ALA A 25 -19.77 15.41 -4.66
CA ALA A 25 -18.50 16.12 -4.70
C ALA A 25 -17.77 15.87 -6.02
N ASN A 26 -17.81 14.66 -6.56
CA ASN A 26 -17.25 14.36 -7.88
C ASN A 26 -17.99 15.07 -9.03
N GLU A 27 -19.31 15.12 -8.98
CA GLU A 27 -20.12 15.86 -9.98
C GLU A 27 -19.85 17.37 -9.96
N LEU A 28 -19.57 17.93 -8.78
CA LEU A 28 -19.29 19.35 -8.59
C LEU A 28 -17.84 19.74 -8.89
N TYR A 29 -16.92 18.80 -8.95
CA TYR A 29 -15.50 19.10 -9.18
C TYR A 29 -15.23 19.90 -10.48
N PRO A 30 -15.83 19.58 -11.65
CA PRO A 30 -15.65 20.39 -12.86
C PRO A 30 -16.19 21.82 -12.75
N VAL A 31 -17.19 22.06 -11.88
CA VAL A 31 -17.72 23.39 -11.60
C VAL A 31 -16.74 24.16 -10.71
N PHE A 32 -16.23 23.52 -9.65
CA PHE A 32 -15.20 24.08 -8.78
C PHE A 32 -13.94 24.53 -9.54
N LEU A 33 -13.48 23.77 -10.54
CA LEU A 33 -12.34 24.16 -11.38
C LEU A 33 -12.58 25.41 -12.22
N LYS A 34 -13.85 25.77 -12.47
CA LYS A 34 -14.24 26.97 -13.24
C LYS A 34 -14.52 28.19 -12.37
N GLY A 35 -14.63 28.01 -11.05
CA GLY A 35 -14.92 29.06 -10.09
C GLY A 35 -15.81 28.60 -8.93
N ASP A 36 -16.52 29.54 -8.31
CA ASP A 36 -17.34 29.27 -7.14
C ASP A 36 -18.55 28.38 -7.46
N VAL A 37 -18.71 27.31 -6.68
CA VAL A 37 -19.87 26.43 -6.75
C VAL A 37 -21.08 27.11 -6.11
N LYS A 38 -22.19 27.20 -6.84
CA LYS A 38 -23.43 27.86 -6.41
C LYS A 38 -24.51 26.84 -6.00
N PHE A 39 -25.58 27.34 -5.38
CA PHE A 39 -26.72 26.52 -4.97
C PHE A 39 -27.33 25.70 -6.12
N ASP A 40 -27.48 26.32 -7.31
CA ASP A 40 -28.08 25.65 -8.45
C ASP A 40 -27.20 24.51 -8.99
N ASP A 41 -25.88 24.63 -8.88
CA ASP A 41 -24.93 23.56 -9.21
C ASP A 41 -25.09 22.38 -8.27
N VAL A 42 -25.19 22.66 -6.95
CA VAL A 42 -25.41 21.63 -5.94
C VAL A 42 -26.76 20.95 -6.14
N LYS A 43 -27.80 21.70 -6.53
CA LYS A 43 -29.12 21.16 -6.84
C LYS A 43 -29.06 20.22 -8.06
N ALA A 44 -28.42 20.63 -9.14
CA ALA A 44 -28.24 19.80 -10.33
C ALA A 44 -27.47 18.51 -10.01
N ALA A 45 -26.38 18.59 -9.24
CA ALA A 45 -25.63 17.42 -8.81
C ALA A 45 -26.47 16.50 -7.87
N SER A 46 -27.25 17.09 -6.97
CA SER A 46 -28.18 16.37 -6.08
C SER A 46 -29.22 15.59 -6.87
N ASP A 47 -29.81 16.20 -7.88
CA ASP A 47 -30.82 15.56 -8.73
C ASP A 47 -30.20 14.40 -9.54
N LYS A 48 -28.98 14.59 -10.04
CA LYS A 48 -28.24 13.60 -10.83
C LYS A 48 -27.87 12.35 -10.01
N VAL A 49 -27.37 12.54 -8.77
CA VAL A 49 -26.99 11.40 -7.90
C VAL A 49 -28.13 10.89 -7.04
N GLU A 50 -29.34 11.43 -7.24
CA GLU A 50 -30.53 11.06 -6.47
C GLU A 50 -30.37 11.17 -4.94
N TYR A 51 -29.71 12.23 -4.49
CA TYR A 51 -29.49 12.51 -3.09
C TYR A 51 -30.14 13.86 -2.72
N TYR A 52 -30.78 13.97 -1.57
CA TYR A 52 -31.59 15.11 -1.15
C TYR A 52 -32.78 15.47 -2.10
N LYS A 53 -33.27 14.54 -2.90
CA LYS A 53 -34.42 14.79 -3.82
C LYS A 53 -35.53 15.61 -3.16
N GLY A 54 -35.75 16.83 -3.62
CA GLY A 54 -36.79 17.73 -3.10
C GLY A 54 -36.58 18.23 -1.66
N LYS A 55 -35.46 17.90 -1.00
CA LYS A 55 -35.15 18.28 0.39
C LYS A 55 -33.88 19.14 0.50
N LEU A 56 -33.28 19.49 -0.62
CA LEU A 56 -32.07 20.34 -0.62
C LEU A 56 -32.45 21.77 -0.22
N THR A 57 -31.91 22.25 0.90
CA THR A 57 -32.00 23.61 1.36
C THR A 57 -30.71 24.37 1.06
N LYS A 58 -30.73 25.71 1.17
CA LYS A 58 -29.51 26.53 1.00
C LYS A 58 -28.45 26.17 2.03
N ASP A 59 -28.84 25.87 3.27
CA ASP A 59 -27.91 25.49 4.33
C ASP A 59 -27.28 24.13 4.07
N LEU A 60 -28.07 23.15 3.60
CA LEU A 60 -27.55 21.85 3.20
C LEU A 60 -26.59 21.98 2.01
N ALA A 61 -26.91 22.81 1.02
CA ALA A 61 -26.00 23.05 -0.09
C ALA A 61 -24.68 23.69 0.35
N LYS A 62 -24.75 24.67 1.28
CA LYS A 62 -23.56 25.26 1.87
C LYS A 62 -22.71 24.23 2.61
N SER A 63 -23.32 23.37 3.41
CA SER A 63 -22.62 22.28 4.10
C SER A 63 -21.98 21.27 3.13
N VAL A 64 -22.62 20.97 1.98
CA VAL A 64 -22.03 20.11 0.94
C VAL A 64 -20.80 20.77 0.32
N ILE A 65 -20.87 22.06 0.01
CA ILE A 65 -19.75 22.84 -0.55
C ILE A 65 -18.58 22.85 0.45
N GLU A 66 -18.85 23.19 1.71
CA GLU A 66 -17.83 23.23 2.77
C GLU A 66 -17.16 21.85 2.96
N ALA A 67 -17.96 20.78 3.08
CA ALA A 67 -17.45 19.43 3.23
C ALA A 67 -16.64 18.92 2.02
N SER A 68 -16.94 19.45 0.82
CA SER A 68 -16.28 19.03 -0.41
C SER A 68 -15.06 19.88 -0.77
N THR A 69 -14.92 21.07 -0.20
CA THR A 69 -13.88 22.05 -0.59
C THR A 69 -12.47 21.47 -0.42
N ASN A 70 -12.17 20.83 0.69
CA ASN A 70 -10.85 20.24 0.94
C ASN A 70 -10.59 19.05 0.02
N TYR A 71 -11.61 18.23 -0.25
CA TYR A 71 -11.52 17.15 -1.23
C TYR A 71 -11.18 17.69 -2.63
N TRP A 72 -11.83 18.74 -3.08
CA TRP A 72 -11.58 19.34 -4.41
C TRP A 72 -10.19 19.94 -4.50
N LYS A 73 -9.75 20.71 -3.50
CA LYS A 73 -8.39 21.27 -3.43
C LYS A 73 -7.32 20.19 -3.49
N ASN A 74 -7.48 19.13 -2.70
CA ASN A 74 -6.52 18.02 -2.68
C ASN A 74 -6.53 17.23 -4.00
N ARG A 75 -7.70 17.07 -4.62
CA ARG A 75 -7.79 16.44 -5.94
C ARG A 75 -7.08 17.28 -7.00
N GLN A 76 -7.28 18.59 -6.99
CA GLN A 76 -6.59 19.51 -7.90
C GLN A 76 -5.07 19.45 -7.73
N LEU A 77 -4.59 19.47 -6.49
CA LEU A 77 -3.16 19.30 -6.18
C LEU A 77 -2.65 17.96 -6.67
N LYS A 78 -3.35 16.88 -6.39
CA LYS A 78 -2.98 15.54 -6.85
C LYS A 78 -2.90 15.46 -8.39
N GLU A 79 -3.87 16.03 -9.11
CA GLU A 79 -3.85 16.08 -10.57
C GLU A 79 -2.66 16.91 -11.09
N PHE A 80 -2.32 18.01 -10.41
CA PHE A 80 -1.15 18.82 -10.71
C PHE A 80 0.16 18.06 -10.47
N ASP A 81 0.28 17.36 -9.37
CA ASP A 81 1.47 16.59 -9.00
C ASP A 81 1.66 15.37 -9.91
N LEU A 82 0.58 14.68 -10.25
CA LEU A 82 0.62 13.59 -11.25
C LEU A 82 1.10 14.08 -12.61
N ALA A 83 0.74 15.31 -13.01
CA ALA A 83 1.25 15.93 -14.24
C ALA A 83 2.76 16.23 -14.19
N GLN A 84 3.37 16.22 -13.00
CA GLN A 84 4.81 16.37 -12.75
C GLN A 84 5.52 15.07 -12.39
N ASP A 85 4.91 13.91 -12.63
CA ASP A 85 5.42 12.58 -12.25
C ASP A 85 5.67 12.41 -10.73
N LYS A 86 4.94 13.15 -9.89
CA LYS A 86 5.02 13.04 -8.43
C LYS A 86 3.89 12.17 -7.90
N GLU A 87 4.22 11.12 -7.17
CA GLU A 87 3.24 10.32 -6.42
C GLU A 87 3.08 10.92 -5.02
N ILE A 88 1.97 11.63 -4.77
CA ILE A 88 1.64 12.23 -3.47
C ILE A 88 0.43 11.51 -2.89
N ILE A 89 0.55 11.08 -1.64
CA ILE A 89 -0.53 10.45 -0.87
C ILE A 89 -1.08 11.47 0.13
N TYR A 90 -2.36 11.82 -0.03
CA TYR A 90 -3.06 12.73 0.88
C TYR A 90 -3.68 11.95 2.03
N LEU A 91 -3.32 12.33 3.26
CA LEU A 91 -3.82 11.73 4.50
C LEU A 91 -4.52 12.80 5.35
N ASP A 92 -5.59 12.42 6.03
CA ASP A 92 -6.12 13.23 7.13
C ASP A 92 -5.15 13.20 8.34
N ASN A 93 -5.25 14.20 9.22
CA ASN A 93 -4.36 14.33 10.38
C ASN A 93 -4.34 13.06 11.25
N LYS A 94 -5.48 12.41 11.44
CA LYS A 94 -5.58 11.18 12.24
C LYS A 94 -4.84 10.02 11.56
N SER A 95 -5.02 9.85 10.28
CA SER A 95 -4.32 8.83 9.50
C SER A 95 -2.82 9.09 9.47
N LEU A 96 -2.40 10.36 9.35
CA LEU A 96 -1.00 10.75 9.41
C LEU A 96 -0.36 10.39 10.75
N GLU A 97 -1.02 10.68 11.88
CA GLU A 97 -0.51 10.32 13.21
C GLU A 97 -0.41 8.80 13.41
N ILE A 98 -1.36 8.04 12.86
CA ILE A 98 -1.28 6.57 12.86
C ILE A 98 -0.06 6.10 12.06
N VAL A 99 0.15 6.63 10.85
CA VAL A 99 1.31 6.28 10.01
C VAL A 99 2.61 6.60 10.71
N LYS A 100 2.77 7.81 11.26
CA LYS A 100 3.97 8.22 12.03
C LYS A 100 4.24 7.27 13.20
N SER A 101 3.20 6.90 13.93
CA SER A 101 3.30 5.99 15.07
C SER A 101 3.69 4.57 14.65
N CYS A 102 3.14 4.07 13.55
CA CYS A 102 3.53 2.78 12.97
C CYS A 102 5.01 2.78 12.52
N VAL A 103 5.45 3.85 11.85
CA VAL A 103 6.85 4.02 11.42
C VAL A 103 7.77 4.05 12.64
N ALA A 104 7.43 4.81 13.68
CA ALA A 104 8.19 4.86 14.92
C ALA A 104 8.30 3.49 15.58
N ALA A 105 7.21 2.71 15.61
CA ALA A 105 7.19 1.35 16.16
C ALA A 105 8.07 0.38 15.38
N LEU A 106 8.06 0.46 14.04
CA LEU A 106 8.95 -0.36 13.19
C LEU A 106 10.41 0.05 13.37
N ASN A 107 10.71 1.37 13.43
CA ASN A 107 12.07 1.88 13.59
C ASN A 107 12.67 1.58 14.97
N SER A 108 11.86 1.53 16.01
CA SER A 108 12.31 1.16 17.36
C SER A 108 12.56 -0.33 17.56
N ASN A 109 12.05 -1.17 16.66
CA ASN A 109 12.19 -2.62 16.74
C ASN A 109 13.51 -3.08 16.13
N LYS A 110 14.49 -3.44 16.98
CA LYS A 110 15.83 -3.87 16.54
C LYS A 110 15.81 -5.08 15.58
N GLN A 111 14.84 -5.99 15.71
CA GLN A 111 14.73 -7.14 14.80
C GLN A 111 14.27 -6.69 13.41
N VAL A 112 13.30 -5.77 13.36
CA VAL A 112 12.84 -5.17 12.10
C VAL A 112 13.98 -4.42 11.43
N GLN A 113 14.73 -3.59 12.18
CA GLN A 113 15.83 -2.82 11.62
C GLN A 113 16.95 -3.70 11.05
N LYS A 114 17.28 -4.80 11.72
CA LYS A 114 18.27 -5.76 11.19
C LYS A 114 17.83 -6.44 9.89
N LEU A 115 16.53 -6.60 9.66
CA LEU A 115 15.99 -7.20 8.45
C LEU A 115 15.90 -6.19 7.30
N LEU A 116 15.54 -4.94 7.60
CA LEU A 116 15.42 -3.88 6.59
C LEU A 116 16.79 -3.28 6.22
N HIS A 117 17.72 -3.25 7.18
CA HIS A 117 19.04 -2.68 7.04
C HIS A 117 20.09 -3.67 7.56
N PRO A 118 20.39 -4.74 6.81
CA PRO A 118 21.37 -5.74 7.24
C PRO A 118 22.76 -5.10 7.35
N GLU A 119 23.25 -4.93 8.59
CA GLU A 119 24.59 -4.45 8.87
C GLU A 119 25.64 -5.55 8.65
N GLY A 120 26.83 -5.17 8.18
CA GLY A 120 27.99 -6.06 8.14
C GLY A 120 28.10 -7.00 6.95
N ILE A 121 27.25 -6.87 5.95
CA ILE A 121 27.40 -7.59 4.68
C ILE A 121 28.37 -6.79 3.81
N THR A 122 29.62 -7.14 3.87
CA THR A 122 30.77 -6.33 3.42
C THR A 122 30.96 -6.28 1.92
N LYS A 123 30.19 -6.92 1.10
CA LYS A 123 30.22 -6.75 -0.37
C LYS A 123 28.87 -7.08 -0.99
N THR A 124 28.06 -6.04 -1.16
CA THR A 124 26.91 -5.99 -2.03
C THR A 124 25.82 -7.05 -1.82
N PRO A 125 25.07 -7.03 -0.72
CA PRO A 125 23.70 -7.50 -0.82
C PRO A 125 22.95 -6.51 -1.70
N ILE A 126 22.21 -7.02 -2.66
CA ILE A 126 21.23 -6.21 -3.34
C ILE A 126 20.05 -6.10 -2.36
N SER A 127 19.84 -4.92 -1.81
CA SER A 127 18.68 -4.65 -0.96
C SER A 127 17.83 -3.60 -1.65
N GLU A 128 16.58 -3.95 -1.91
CA GLU A 128 15.64 -3.11 -2.64
C GLU A 128 14.33 -2.98 -1.86
N ASN A 129 13.73 -1.78 -1.94
CA ASN A 129 12.44 -1.48 -1.35
C ASN A 129 11.44 -1.11 -2.44
N GLU A 130 10.17 -1.52 -2.27
CA GLU A 130 9.08 -1.19 -3.18
C GLU A 130 9.35 -1.56 -4.65
N GLN A 131 10.19 -2.58 -4.86
CA GLN A 131 10.65 -2.96 -6.19
C GLN A 131 9.62 -3.82 -6.91
N ALA A 132 9.29 -3.42 -8.15
CA ALA A 132 8.48 -4.23 -9.04
C ALA A 132 9.37 -5.24 -9.78
N ILE A 133 8.99 -6.52 -9.72
CA ILE A 133 9.58 -7.59 -10.50
C ILE A 133 8.61 -7.93 -11.61
N LEU A 134 9.10 -7.89 -12.86
CA LEU A 134 8.37 -8.34 -14.04
C LEU A 134 9.16 -9.48 -14.67
N LEU A 135 8.51 -10.62 -14.90
CA LEU A 135 9.16 -11.80 -15.45
C LEU A 135 8.21 -12.55 -16.38
N ASP A 136 8.74 -12.91 -17.55
CA ASP A 136 8.05 -13.79 -18.48
C ASP A 136 8.47 -15.23 -18.19
N VAL A 137 7.50 -16.08 -17.94
CA VAL A 137 7.69 -17.49 -17.61
C VAL A 137 6.94 -18.37 -18.61
N GLU A 138 7.67 -19.30 -19.27
CA GLU A 138 7.02 -20.31 -20.09
C GLU A 138 6.26 -21.31 -19.20
N ALA A 139 4.99 -21.48 -19.48
CA ALA A 139 4.13 -22.45 -18.81
C ALA A 139 3.56 -23.44 -19.84
N THR A 140 3.24 -24.63 -19.38
CA THR A 140 2.67 -25.70 -20.22
C THR A 140 1.32 -26.14 -19.65
N CYS A 141 0.27 -26.06 -20.45
CA CYS A 141 -1.03 -26.62 -20.10
C CYS A 141 -1.00 -28.15 -19.99
N PRO A 142 -1.92 -28.79 -19.29
CA PRO A 142 -2.04 -30.24 -19.21
C PRO A 142 -2.16 -30.93 -20.59
N ASN A 143 -2.64 -30.23 -21.60
CA ASN A 143 -2.73 -30.70 -22.98
C ASN A 143 -1.44 -30.51 -23.81
N GLY A 144 -0.34 -30.09 -23.16
CA GLY A 144 0.97 -29.87 -23.79
C GLY A 144 1.14 -28.53 -24.50
N LYS A 145 0.11 -27.67 -24.56
CA LYS A 145 0.21 -26.34 -25.18
C LYS A 145 1.07 -25.43 -24.31
N LYS A 146 2.09 -24.82 -24.89
CA LYS A 146 2.96 -23.84 -24.26
C LYS A 146 2.41 -22.42 -24.43
N PHE A 147 2.60 -21.58 -23.40
CA PHE A 147 2.25 -20.16 -23.42
C PHE A 147 3.17 -19.38 -22.48
N ILE A 148 3.22 -18.05 -22.65
CA ILE A 148 4.02 -17.18 -21.80
C ILE A 148 3.09 -16.56 -20.74
N LEU A 149 3.48 -16.67 -19.48
CA LEU A 149 2.88 -15.96 -18.35
C LEU A 149 3.70 -14.70 -18.09
N HIS A 150 3.06 -13.56 -18.18
CA HIS A 150 3.62 -12.27 -17.77
C HIS A 150 3.33 -12.07 -16.28
N LEU A 151 4.30 -12.39 -15.43
CA LEU A 151 4.16 -12.28 -13.98
C LEU A 151 4.69 -10.93 -13.51
N LYS A 152 3.94 -10.30 -12.60
CA LYS A 152 4.32 -9.05 -11.96
C LYS A 152 4.09 -9.16 -10.46
N SER A 153 5.07 -8.72 -9.67
CA SER A 153 4.94 -8.57 -8.22
C SER A 153 5.66 -7.30 -7.76
N LYS A 154 5.15 -6.67 -6.72
CA LYS A 154 5.80 -5.54 -6.06
C LYS A 154 6.09 -5.98 -4.62
N LEU A 155 7.36 -5.97 -4.24
CA LEU A 155 7.81 -6.41 -2.93
C LEU A 155 8.13 -5.20 -2.07
N ASP A 156 7.71 -5.21 -0.80
CA ASP A 156 8.01 -4.14 0.14
C ASP A 156 9.51 -4.01 0.40
N ASN A 157 10.17 -5.14 0.65
CA ASN A 157 11.63 -5.20 0.83
C ASN A 157 12.15 -6.60 0.54
N TYR A 158 13.28 -6.69 -0.13
CA TYR A 158 14.03 -7.93 -0.22
C TYR A 158 15.55 -7.69 -0.21
N THR A 159 16.29 -8.71 0.15
CA THR A 159 17.74 -8.74 0.10
C THR A 159 18.21 -10.03 -0.54
N ILE A 160 19.12 -9.93 -1.50
CA ILE A 160 19.84 -11.06 -2.08
C ILE A 160 21.29 -10.97 -1.64
N ASP A 161 21.72 -11.94 -0.83
CA ASP A 161 23.09 -12.07 -0.38
C ASP A 161 23.77 -13.18 -1.18
N MET A 162 24.66 -12.77 -2.07
CA MET A 162 25.40 -13.67 -2.94
C MET A 162 26.49 -14.46 -2.21
N GLU A 163 27.04 -13.91 -1.13
CA GLU A 163 28.10 -14.58 -0.35
C GLU A 163 27.56 -15.75 0.46
N THR A 164 26.41 -15.55 1.12
CA THR A 164 25.77 -16.60 1.89
C THR A 164 24.77 -17.44 1.08
N ASN A 165 24.57 -17.11 -0.19
CA ASN A 165 23.57 -17.71 -1.06
C ASN A 165 22.17 -17.67 -0.42
N THR A 166 21.75 -16.48 0.06
CA THR A 166 20.51 -16.31 0.81
C THR A 166 19.63 -15.23 0.18
N ILE A 167 18.33 -15.50 0.13
CA ILE A 167 17.29 -14.52 -0.22
C ILE A 167 16.46 -14.26 1.03
N VAL A 168 16.36 -13.00 1.43
CA VAL A 168 15.47 -12.55 2.53
C VAL A 168 14.37 -11.70 1.93
N VAL A 169 13.12 -12.01 2.24
CA VAL A 169 11.95 -11.23 1.82
C VAL A 169 11.21 -10.76 3.07
N ASN A 170 10.95 -9.48 3.12
CA ASN A 170 10.21 -8.88 4.21
C ASN A 170 8.99 -8.16 3.64
N ASP A 171 7.83 -8.41 4.21
CA ASP A 171 6.56 -7.82 3.81
C ASP A 171 5.91 -7.13 5.02
N ILE A 172 5.57 -5.85 4.88
CA ILE A 172 5.04 -5.02 5.96
C ILE A 172 3.53 -5.16 5.99
N LYS A 173 3.01 -5.68 7.10
CA LYS A 173 1.57 -5.84 7.31
C LYS A 173 1.07 -4.97 8.47
N THR A 174 0.11 -4.10 8.19
CA THR A 174 -0.61 -3.36 9.23
C THR A 174 -1.81 -4.18 9.72
N ILE A 175 -2.08 -4.12 11.02
CA ILE A 175 -3.20 -4.83 11.62
C ILE A 175 -3.97 -3.90 12.58
N GLY A 176 -5.30 -3.80 12.41
CA GLY A 176 -6.20 -3.05 13.29
C GLY A 176 -6.49 -3.73 14.63
N LYS A 177 -5.59 -4.58 15.12
CA LYS A 177 -5.67 -5.41 16.32
C LYS A 177 -4.28 -5.55 16.94
N ILE A 178 -4.16 -6.34 18.00
CA ILE A 178 -2.86 -6.71 18.57
C ILE A 178 -2.07 -7.59 17.59
N VAL A 179 -0.76 -7.41 17.54
CA VAL A 179 0.12 -8.09 16.54
C VAL A 179 0.12 -9.62 16.65
N SER A 180 -0.27 -10.18 17.79
CA SER A 180 -0.41 -11.64 17.96
C SER A 180 -1.56 -12.24 17.16
N GLU A 181 -2.51 -11.43 16.69
CA GLU A 181 -3.62 -11.91 15.84
C GLU A 181 -3.29 -11.97 14.34
N ILE A 182 -2.04 -11.71 13.96
CA ILE A 182 -1.61 -11.76 12.56
C ILE A 182 -1.87 -13.13 11.91
N ASP A 183 -1.75 -14.21 12.67
CA ASP A 183 -1.96 -15.57 12.14
C ASP A 183 -3.40 -15.79 11.63
N ASN A 184 -4.37 -15.13 12.25
CA ASN A 184 -5.76 -15.12 11.77
C ASN A 184 -5.90 -14.36 10.44
N ASN A 185 -5.18 -13.25 10.29
CA ASN A 185 -5.18 -12.47 9.06
C ASN A 185 -4.45 -13.20 7.92
N ILE A 186 -3.33 -13.86 8.21
CA ILE A 186 -2.59 -14.67 7.23
C ILE A 186 -3.51 -15.71 6.60
N LYS A 187 -4.28 -16.44 7.42
CA LYS A 187 -5.25 -17.43 6.94
C LYS A 187 -6.42 -16.78 6.20
N LYS A 188 -7.01 -15.74 6.78
CA LYS A 188 -8.21 -15.09 6.23
C LYS A 188 -7.96 -14.43 4.86
N PHE A 189 -6.80 -13.80 4.70
CA PHE A 189 -6.44 -13.04 3.49
C PHE A 189 -5.49 -13.80 2.56
N HIS A 190 -5.16 -15.05 2.89
CA HIS A 190 -4.29 -15.91 2.09
C HIS A 190 -2.91 -15.29 1.79
N TYR A 191 -2.30 -14.59 2.77
CA TYR A 191 -0.99 -13.96 2.60
C TYR A 191 0.13 -14.96 2.25
N SER A 192 -0.03 -16.23 2.58
CA SER A 192 0.89 -17.29 2.16
C SER A 192 1.01 -17.42 0.65
N ARG A 193 -0.07 -17.18 -0.12
CA ARG A 193 -0.04 -17.19 -1.59
C ARG A 193 0.75 -16.02 -2.14
N GLU A 194 0.63 -14.84 -1.55
CA GLU A 194 1.40 -13.66 -1.90
C GLU A 194 2.90 -13.92 -1.73
N PHE A 195 3.29 -14.44 -0.57
CA PHE A 195 4.69 -14.83 -0.32
C PHE A 195 5.21 -15.92 -1.25
N ALA A 196 4.42 -16.94 -1.52
CA ALA A 196 4.80 -18.00 -2.47
C ALA A 196 5.13 -17.40 -3.85
N MET A 197 4.32 -16.47 -4.35
CA MET A 197 4.56 -15.75 -5.59
C MET A 197 5.84 -14.91 -5.53
N TYR A 198 6.03 -14.13 -4.45
CA TYR A 198 7.23 -13.32 -4.24
C TYR A 198 8.50 -14.16 -4.32
N LEU A 199 8.53 -15.26 -3.56
CA LEU A 199 9.69 -16.15 -3.51
C LEU A 199 9.92 -16.86 -4.82
N TYR A 200 8.87 -17.27 -5.51
CA TYR A 200 8.99 -17.88 -6.84
C TYR A 200 9.67 -16.92 -7.83
N LEU A 201 9.18 -15.68 -7.91
CA LEU A 201 9.74 -14.67 -8.81
C LEU A 201 11.18 -14.30 -8.43
N LEU A 202 11.46 -14.08 -7.14
CA LEU A 202 12.81 -13.77 -6.68
C LEU A 202 13.79 -14.91 -6.92
N LYS A 203 13.37 -16.15 -6.71
CA LYS A 203 14.22 -17.32 -7.01
C LYS A 203 14.59 -17.35 -8.49
N LEU A 204 13.62 -17.18 -9.38
CA LEU A 204 13.87 -17.12 -10.82
C LEU A 204 14.80 -15.95 -11.21
N CYS A 205 14.61 -14.77 -10.61
CA CYS A 205 15.49 -13.64 -10.82
C CYS A 205 16.90 -13.93 -10.31
N ALA A 206 17.03 -14.50 -9.11
CA ALA A 206 18.32 -14.83 -8.51
C ALA A 206 19.10 -15.86 -9.35
N GLU A 207 18.42 -16.87 -9.86
CA GLU A 207 19.01 -17.86 -10.76
C GLU A 207 19.44 -17.24 -12.11
N LYS A 208 18.56 -16.40 -12.70
CA LYS A 208 18.76 -15.85 -14.05
C LYS A 208 19.79 -14.72 -14.07
N PHE A 209 19.77 -13.82 -13.12
CA PHE A 209 20.56 -12.58 -13.15
C PHE A 209 21.77 -12.60 -12.21
N TYR A 210 21.70 -13.37 -11.13
CA TYR A 210 22.76 -13.42 -10.12
C TYR A 210 23.44 -14.79 -10.03
N HIS A 211 23.00 -15.77 -10.87
CA HIS A 211 23.55 -17.12 -10.96
C HIS A 211 23.56 -17.90 -9.64
N LEU A 212 22.67 -17.55 -8.71
CA LEU A 212 22.48 -18.27 -7.44
C LEU A 212 21.83 -19.62 -7.69
N LYS A 213 22.39 -20.66 -7.11
CA LYS A 213 21.83 -22.03 -7.21
C LYS A 213 21.25 -22.43 -5.85
N ASN A 214 19.95 -22.79 -5.85
CA ASN A 214 19.25 -23.25 -4.65
C ASN A 214 19.49 -22.34 -3.43
N PRO A 215 19.17 -21.04 -3.50
CA PRO A 215 19.42 -20.13 -2.40
C PRO A 215 18.62 -20.51 -1.15
N LYS A 216 19.21 -20.24 0.01
CA LYS A 216 18.46 -20.29 1.27
C LYS A 216 17.40 -19.19 1.26
N ILE A 217 16.20 -19.51 1.72
CA ILE A 217 15.10 -18.57 1.72
C ILE A 217 14.71 -18.25 3.17
N GLN A 218 14.63 -16.97 3.47
CA GLN A 218 14.06 -16.44 4.70
C GLN A 218 12.96 -15.47 4.33
N ALA A 219 11.77 -15.66 4.89
CA ALA A 219 10.62 -14.82 4.62
C ALA A 219 9.99 -14.36 5.95
N ASN A 220 9.63 -13.08 6.05
CA ASN A 220 9.13 -12.50 7.28
C ASN A 220 7.97 -11.54 7.01
N TYR A 221 6.93 -11.61 7.84
CA TYR A 221 5.99 -10.51 8.00
C TYR A 221 6.54 -9.54 9.05
N LEU A 222 6.66 -8.27 8.68
CA LEU A 222 6.96 -7.17 9.59
C LEU A 222 5.62 -6.55 10.01
N VAL A 223 5.10 -7.02 11.12
CA VAL A 223 3.73 -6.67 11.54
C VAL A 223 3.74 -5.46 12.44
N VAL A 224 2.86 -4.48 12.18
CA VAL A 224 2.66 -3.33 13.04
C VAL A 224 1.17 -3.11 13.33
N SER A 225 0.84 -2.89 14.60
CA SER A 225 -0.51 -2.56 15.04
C SER A 225 -0.84 -1.10 14.74
N THR A 226 -2.05 -0.83 14.23
CA THR A 226 -2.58 0.53 14.03
C THR A 226 -3.47 1.01 15.18
N ILE A 227 -3.64 0.19 16.24
CA ILE A 227 -4.33 0.60 17.47
C ILE A 227 -3.33 1.24 18.45
N PRO A 228 -3.80 2.04 19.42
CA PRO A 228 -2.95 2.64 20.47
C PRO A 228 -2.00 1.61 21.10
N ASN A 229 -0.76 2.06 21.34
CA ASN A 229 0.47 1.34 21.66
C ASN A 229 1.30 0.90 20.44
N PHE A 230 0.77 0.93 19.22
CA PHE A 230 1.51 0.78 17.97
C PHE A 230 2.68 -0.20 18.04
N TYR A 231 2.42 -1.40 18.56
CA TYR A 231 3.46 -2.39 18.75
C TYR A 231 3.83 -3.07 17.43
N SER A 232 5.12 -3.38 17.24
CA SER A 232 5.59 -4.10 16.06
C SER A 232 6.24 -5.44 16.42
N LYS A 233 6.16 -6.41 15.49
CA LYS A 233 6.67 -7.77 15.66
C LYS A 233 7.18 -8.32 14.32
N VAL A 234 8.29 -9.04 14.36
CA VAL A 234 8.71 -9.90 13.26
C VAL A 234 8.03 -11.27 13.41
N ARG A 235 7.36 -11.72 12.37
CA ARG A 235 6.74 -13.03 12.31
C ARG A 235 7.31 -13.79 11.12
N PRO A 236 8.23 -14.76 11.34
CA PRO A 236 8.77 -15.57 10.25
C PRO A 236 7.67 -16.36 9.53
N VAL A 237 7.79 -16.48 8.22
CA VAL A 237 6.94 -17.36 7.42
C VAL A 237 7.47 -18.79 7.49
N THR A 238 6.59 -19.73 7.79
CA THR A 238 6.97 -21.13 7.88
C THR A 238 6.98 -21.81 6.52
N TYR A 239 7.77 -22.89 6.40
CA TYR A 239 7.78 -23.70 5.18
C TYR A 239 6.39 -24.29 4.84
N GLY A 240 5.62 -24.67 5.88
CA GLY A 240 4.25 -25.16 5.70
C GLY A 240 3.35 -24.14 5.04
N GLU A 241 3.41 -22.86 5.48
CA GLU A 241 2.63 -21.77 4.89
C GLU A 241 3.03 -21.50 3.43
N LEU A 242 4.32 -21.54 3.11
CA LEU A 242 4.77 -21.38 1.75
C LEU A 242 4.26 -22.51 0.85
N ARG A 243 4.27 -23.74 1.36
CA ARG A 243 3.74 -24.91 0.63
C ARG A 243 2.23 -24.84 0.40
N GLU A 244 1.48 -24.30 1.34
CA GLU A 244 0.03 -24.06 1.18
C GLU A 244 -0.27 -22.92 0.19
N GLY A 245 0.69 -22.03 -0.05
CA GLY A 245 0.58 -20.92 -0.99
C GLY A 245 0.74 -21.34 -2.47
N PHE A 246 1.41 -22.46 -2.73
CA PHE A 246 1.54 -23.06 -4.04
C PHE A 246 0.41 -24.06 -4.31
#